data_dafaf2ef6ce44519dd1e6c132b44637b
#
_entry.id   dafaf2ef6ce44519dd1e6c132b44637b
#
_cell.length_a   1.000
_cell.length_b   1.000
_cell.length_c   1.000
_cell.angle_alpha   90.00
_cell.angle_beta   90.00
_cell.angle_gamma   90.00
#
_symmetry.space_group_name_H-M   'P 1'
#
loop_
_entity.id
_entity.type
_entity.pdbx_description
1 polymer ?
#
loop_
_entity_poly.entity_id
_entity_poly.type
_entity_poly.pdbx_seq_one_letter_code
_entity_poly.pdbx_strand_id
1 'polypeptide(L)'
;MTRCGQILIFVCSLFMAACGGGTATPAAEQTGAKPSAAKVPKDQIALSAEEQATGKIETQPAETTDAAAMLRVSGRIARAADRTWRVGVRTNGLVRSVQANVGDTVRKGQILARFHADEVREERAKYRTAVSELQRLQAAATLARRNYDRAQSLLELKAASALQVDQARQDLVAADAAVKNAQTEVDRSTDVLEDELRVPVEPKPGNEEADQVPILAPAAGYVLEKNVSPGQTIAPGQDAFVIGDLSQLWMLASVRQDNLGQLRVGQTATVTLPGLGDERFVGKITNLGQELDPTTRAMQVRIVLNNAGQRLRPEMLANADIPLGQTTSVLTVPSDAIQQISGQDVVFVRTAPDRFTVRPVRIGTTDDGKTPVLEGLKAGEQVVVHGSFTLKSHLLRSTMEGE
;
A
#
# COMPACT_ATOMS: atom_id res chain seq x y z
N MET A 1 42.53 16.28 27.03
CA MET A 1 42.46 17.76 27.06
C MET A 1 40.97 18.12 27.01
N THR A 2 40.33 18.19 28.17
CA THR A 2 40.02 19.36 29.03
C THR A 2 39.17 20.38 28.28
N ARG A 3 37.96 20.67 28.63
CA ARG A 3 37.27 21.33 29.75
C ARG A 3 35.78 21.40 29.45
N CYS A 4 34.81 21.02 30.28
CA CYS A 4 34.37 21.57 31.57
C CYS A 4 33.67 22.96 31.47
N GLY A 5 32.49 23.05 32.02
CA GLY A 5 31.82 24.29 32.45
C GLY A 5 30.29 24.22 32.25
N GLN A 6 29.58 23.92 33.25
CA GLN A 6 28.95 24.58 34.42
C GLN A 6 27.51 25.03 34.10
N ILE A 7 26.48 24.41 34.62
CA ILE A 7 25.73 24.62 35.89
C ILE A 7 25.32 26.10 36.09
N LEU A 8 23.99 26.35 36.03
CA LEU A 8 23.40 27.42 36.86
C LEU A 8 21.98 26.99 37.34
N ILE A 9 21.97 26.75 38.66
CA ILE A 9 20.83 26.61 39.54
C ILE A 9 20.34 28.00 39.91
N PHE A 10 19.04 28.28 39.88
CA PHE A 10 18.47 29.40 40.64
C PHE A 10 17.27 28.91 41.47
N VAL A 11 17.52 28.92 42.77
CA VAL A 11 16.60 28.77 43.90
C VAL A 11 16.32 30.18 44.43
N CYS A 12 15.06 30.51 44.71
CA CYS A 12 14.66 31.48 45.74
C CYS A 12 13.14 31.38 45.96
N SER A 13 12.65 30.79 47.02
CA SER A 13 12.32 31.36 48.36
C SER A 13 10.98 32.04 48.35
N LEU A 14 10.00 31.43 48.92
CA LEU A 14 9.47 31.48 50.28
C LEU A 14 9.00 32.88 50.76
N PHE A 15 7.68 33.06 50.92
CA PHE A 15 7.16 33.96 51.98
C PHE A 15 5.81 33.43 52.56
N MET A 16 5.81 33.18 53.82
CA MET A 16 4.67 32.94 54.74
C MET A 16 4.03 34.24 55.22
N ALA A 17 2.70 34.23 55.46
CA ALA A 17 2.00 34.85 56.62
C ALA A 17 0.49 34.57 56.44
N ALA A 18 -0.23 33.89 57.20
CA ALA A 18 -0.62 33.77 58.56
C ALA A 18 -1.77 34.70 58.96
N CYS A 19 -2.80 34.08 59.62
CA CYS A 19 -3.85 34.60 60.51
C CYS A 19 -5.03 35.34 59.83
N GLY A 20 -6.29 35.09 60.16
CA GLY A 20 -6.97 34.47 61.29
C GLY A 20 -8.46 34.67 61.16
N GLY A 21 -9.18 33.77 61.73
CA GLY A 21 -10.26 33.92 62.68
C GLY A 21 -11.66 34.33 62.20
N GLY A 22 -12.63 33.55 62.61
CA GLY A 22 -13.96 34.08 62.88
C GLY A 22 -15.14 33.22 62.44
N THR A 23 -15.57 32.37 63.30
CA THR A 23 -16.87 31.70 63.46
C THR A 23 -18.07 32.58 63.13
N ALA A 24 -19.12 32.04 62.51
CA ALA A 24 -20.49 31.98 62.98
C ALA A 24 -21.44 31.37 61.94
N THR A 25 -22.07 30.31 62.29
CA THR A 25 -23.36 29.82 61.75
C THR A 25 -24.50 30.71 62.35
N PRO A 26 -25.55 31.00 61.58
CA PRO A 26 -26.84 30.49 62.01
C PRO A 26 -27.77 29.94 60.92
N ALA A 27 -28.39 28.84 61.33
CA ALA A 27 -29.82 28.50 61.29
C ALA A 27 -30.68 28.83 60.05
N ALA A 28 -31.28 27.72 59.64
CA ALA A 28 -32.44 27.47 58.82
C ALA A 28 -33.55 28.52 58.80
N GLU A 29 -34.02 28.75 57.53
CA GLU A 29 -35.43 29.16 57.37
C GLU A 29 -36.01 28.35 56.18
N GLN A 30 -36.92 27.46 56.51
CA GLN A 30 -37.78 26.73 55.59
C GLN A 30 -38.84 27.70 55.08
N THR A 31 -38.84 27.98 53.78
CA THR A 31 -40.00 28.59 53.16
C THR A 31 -40.48 27.68 52.02
N GLY A 32 -41.69 27.22 52.14
CA GLY A 32 -42.38 26.29 51.27
C GLY A 32 -42.41 26.76 49.80
N ALA A 33 -41.97 25.90 48.95
CA ALA A 33 -42.16 26.02 47.50
C ALA A 33 -43.38 25.23 47.09
N LYS A 34 -44.37 25.92 46.60
CA LYS A 34 -45.50 25.46 45.81
C LYS A 34 -45.06 24.51 44.69
N PRO A 35 -45.78 23.46 44.37
CA PRO A 35 -45.42 22.61 43.23
C PRO A 35 -45.56 23.42 41.95
N SER A 36 -44.40 23.71 41.33
CA SER A 36 -44.31 24.28 39.99
C SER A 36 -44.85 23.23 39.02
N ALA A 37 -45.85 23.62 38.24
CA ALA A 37 -46.38 22.84 37.16
C ALA A 37 -45.22 22.35 36.25
N ALA A 38 -45.11 21.05 36.06
CA ALA A 38 -44.12 20.44 35.19
C ALA A 38 -44.24 21.05 33.80
N LYS A 39 -43.24 21.82 33.36
CA LYS A 39 -43.09 22.23 32.01
C LYS A 39 -43.02 20.94 31.17
N VAL A 40 -44.05 20.73 30.32
CA VAL A 40 -44.05 19.68 29.30
C VAL A 40 -42.76 19.83 28.47
N PRO A 41 -41.93 18.79 28.40
CA PRO A 41 -40.72 18.87 27.61
C PRO A 41 -41.08 19.26 26.16
N LYS A 42 -40.36 20.18 25.58
CA LYS A 42 -40.54 20.66 24.17
C LYS A 42 -40.44 19.55 23.11
N ASP A 43 -40.17 18.33 23.51
CA ASP A 43 -39.92 17.16 22.67
C ASP A 43 -41.10 16.19 22.57
N GLN A 44 -42.32 16.55 23.10
CA GLN A 44 -43.49 15.71 23.02
C GLN A 44 -44.54 16.30 22.09
N ILE A 45 -45.11 15.44 21.26
CA ILE A 45 -46.20 15.78 20.33
C ILE A 45 -47.43 14.97 20.76
N ALA A 46 -48.55 15.67 21.02
CA ALA A 46 -49.81 15.03 21.22
C ALA A 46 -50.65 15.11 19.94
N LEU A 47 -51.16 13.97 19.50
CA LEU A 47 -52.03 13.87 18.31
C LEU A 47 -53.30 13.05 18.68
N SER A 48 -54.45 13.62 18.33
CA SER A 48 -55.72 12.90 18.47
C SER A 48 -55.79 11.66 17.54
N ALA A 49 -56.68 10.72 17.84
CA ALA A 49 -56.84 9.50 17.02
C ALA A 49 -57.25 9.83 15.56
N GLU A 50 -58.01 10.91 15.33
CA GLU A 50 -58.39 11.40 14.00
C GLU A 50 -57.17 11.94 13.18
N GLU A 51 -56.30 12.70 13.88
CA GLU A 51 -55.07 13.21 13.25
C GLU A 51 -54.06 12.11 12.97
N GLN A 52 -53.99 11.09 13.81
CA GLN A 52 -53.15 9.91 13.59
C GLN A 52 -53.63 9.12 12.34
N ALA A 53 -54.96 8.95 12.22
CA ALA A 53 -55.55 8.26 11.04
C ALA A 53 -55.34 9.06 9.77
N THR A 54 -55.51 10.38 9.82
CA THR A 54 -55.27 11.28 8.66
C THR A 54 -53.82 11.28 8.25
N GLY A 55 -52.90 11.28 9.24
CA GLY A 55 -51.44 11.23 9.03
C GLY A 55 -50.90 9.86 8.69
N LYS A 56 -51.74 8.82 8.64
CA LYS A 56 -51.34 7.40 8.43
C LYS A 56 -50.15 7.00 9.30
N ILE A 57 -50.28 7.31 10.60
CA ILE A 57 -49.19 7.03 11.53
C ILE A 57 -49.22 5.54 11.92
N GLU A 58 -48.20 4.82 11.47
CA GLU A 58 -48.00 3.41 11.81
C GLU A 58 -46.73 3.28 12.68
N THR A 59 -46.85 2.45 13.73
CA THR A 59 -45.78 2.16 14.62
C THR A 59 -45.37 0.70 14.57
N GLN A 60 -44.08 0.42 14.62
CA GLN A 60 -43.57 -0.95 14.77
C GLN A 60 -42.59 -1.00 15.95
N PRO A 61 -42.51 -2.15 16.64
CA PRO A 61 -41.51 -2.29 17.69
C PRO A 61 -40.11 -2.28 17.05
N ALA A 62 -39.18 -1.59 17.73
CA ALA A 62 -37.79 -1.67 17.37
C ALA A 62 -37.29 -3.13 17.53
N GLU A 63 -37.00 -3.77 16.45
CA GLU A 63 -36.56 -5.17 16.40
C GLU A 63 -35.05 -5.26 16.60
N THR A 64 -34.63 -6.25 17.37
CA THR A 64 -33.22 -6.58 17.50
C THR A 64 -32.85 -7.51 16.34
N THR A 65 -31.98 -7.04 15.49
CA THR A 65 -31.41 -7.85 14.39
C THR A 65 -29.94 -8.11 14.69
N ASP A 66 -29.51 -9.33 14.49
CA ASP A 66 -28.10 -9.67 14.59
C ASP A 66 -27.39 -9.10 13.36
N ALA A 67 -26.73 -7.98 13.56
CA ALA A 67 -25.87 -7.39 12.55
C ALA A 67 -24.41 -7.79 12.77
N ALA A 68 -23.72 -8.14 11.71
CA ALA A 68 -22.29 -8.36 11.80
C ALA A 68 -21.61 -7.05 12.23
N ALA A 69 -20.85 -7.12 13.31
CA ALA A 69 -20.04 -5.97 13.73
C ALA A 69 -19.03 -5.65 12.60
N MET A 70 -19.06 -4.42 12.12
CA MET A 70 -18.20 -3.94 11.03
C MET A 70 -17.15 -2.98 11.59
N LEU A 71 -15.90 -3.24 11.29
CA LEU A 71 -14.81 -2.32 11.58
C LEU A 71 -14.54 -1.45 10.35
N ARG A 72 -14.79 -0.16 10.46
CA ARG A 72 -14.42 0.82 9.45
C ARG A 72 -13.05 1.38 9.73
N VAL A 73 -12.15 1.27 8.76
CA VAL A 73 -10.79 1.77 8.85
C VAL A 73 -10.43 2.55 7.59
N SER A 74 -9.67 3.61 7.78
CA SER A 74 -9.15 4.41 6.67
C SER A 74 -7.75 3.96 6.31
N GLY A 75 -7.37 4.19 5.06
CA GLY A 75 -6.04 3.87 4.57
C GLY A 75 -5.78 4.51 3.22
N ARG A 76 -4.68 4.12 2.59
CA ARG A 76 -4.33 4.56 1.24
C ARG A 76 -4.09 3.36 0.34
N ILE A 77 -4.35 3.56 -0.93
CA ILE A 77 -3.98 2.60 -1.98
C ILE A 77 -2.48 2.73 -2.22
N ALA A 78 -1.78 1.62 -2.24
CA ALA A 78 -0.34 1.56 -2.47
C ALA A 78 -0.03 0.61 -3.63
N ARG A 79 1.13 0.81 -4.23
CA ARG A 79 1.68 -0.14 -5.20
C ARG A 79 1.97 -1.47 -4.51
N ALA A 80 1.72 -2.56 -5.18
CA ALA A 80 2.14 -3.87 -4.72
C ALA A 80 3.66 -3.99 -4.89
N ALA A 81 4.40 -4.14 -3.79
CA ALA A 81 5.87 -4.13 -3.83
C ALA A 81 6.44 -5.33 -4.62
N ASP A 82 5.75 -6.46 -4.60
CA ASP A 82 6.06 -7.66 -5.37
C ASP A 82 5.78 -7.51 -6.88
N ARG A 83 5.11 -6.43 -7.28
CA ARG A 83 4.77 -6.07 -8.67
C ARG A 83 5.33 -4.71 -9.08
N THR A 84 6.34 -4.24 -8.36
CA THR A 84 7.00 -2.97 -8.66
C THR A 84 8.49 -3.23 -8.80
N TRP A 85 9.04 -2.88 -9.95
CA TRP A 85 10.44 -3.11 -10.31
C TRP A 85 11.17 -1.78 -10.43
N ARG A 86 12.29 -1.68 -9.73
CA ARG A 86 13.24 -0.60 -9.86
C ARG A 86 14.29 -1.00 -10.88
N VAL A 87 14.45 -0.22 -11.91
CA VAL A 87 15.36 -0.49 -13.04
C VAL A 87 16.51 0.48 -12.95
N GLY A 88 17.66 -0.02 -12.61
CA GLY A 88 18.93 0.73 -12.57
C GLY A 88 19.91 0.23 -13.63
N VAL A 89 21.13 0.73 -13.55
CA VAL A 89 22.26 0.32 -14.40
C VAL A 89 23.35 -0.33 -13.55
N ARG A 90 24.19 -1.14 -14.16
CA ARG A 90 25.32 -1.82 -13.51
C ARG A 90 26.62 -1.07 -13.66
N THR A 91 26.74 -0.24 -14.69
CA THR A 91 27.96 0.53 -15.02
C THR A 91 27.63 2.01 -15.20
N ASN A 92 28.67 2.85 -15.08
CA ASN A 92 28.56 4.28 -15.33
C ASN A 92 28.38 4.57 -16.82
N GLY A 93 27.64 5.61 -17.14
CA GLY A 93 27.53 6.02 -18.53
C GLY A 93 26.74 7.30 -18.73
N LEU A 94 26.74 7.77 -19.97
CA LEU A 94 26.02 8.95 -20.42
C LEU A 94 24.75 8.52 -21.16
N VAL A 95 23.58 8.92 -20.67
CA VAL A 95 22.30 8.62 -21.33
C VAL A 95 22.24 9.31 -22.70
N ARG A 96 22.06 8.53 -23.77
CA ARG A 96 21.97 9.02 -25.13
C ARG A 96 20.54 9.25 -25.58
N SER A 97 19.67 8.31 -25.28
CA SER A 97 18.27 8.39 -25.66
C SER A 97 17.37 7.80 -24.60
N VAL A 98 16.19 8.38 -24.44
CA VAL A 98 15.12 7.89 -23.57
C VAL A 98 13.89 7.68 -24.43
N GLN A 99 13.37 6.46 -24.47
CA GLN A 99 12.26 6.05 -25.34
C GLN A 99 10.95 5.90 -24.58
N ALA A 100 11.00 5.70 -23.26
CA ALA A 100 9.83 5.53 -22.40
C ALA A 100 9.61 6.77 -21.53
N ASN A 101 8.34 7.17 -21.38
CA ASN A 101 7.91 8.25 -20.52
C ASN A 101 6.99 7.75 -19.41
N VAL A 102 6.84 8.57 -18.37
CA VAL A 102 5.90 8.26 -17.28
C VAL A 102 4.48 8.12 -17.82
N GLY A 103 3.81 7.04 -17.45
CA GLY A 103 2.47 6.68 -17.92
C GLY A 103 2.46 5.71 -19.11
N ASP A 104 3.58 5.51 -19.81
CA ASP A 104 3.65 4.57 -20.92
C ASP A 104 3.50 3.12 -20.43
N THR A 105 2.82 2.30 -21.26
CA THR A 105 2.77 0.86 -21.09
C THR A 105 3.97 0.20 -21.75
N VAL A 106 4.68 -0.64 -21.03
CA VAL A 106 5.87 -1.34 -21.52
C VAL A 106 5.71 -2.85 -21.41
N ARG A 107 6.42 -3.58 -22.31
CA ARG A 107 6.50 -5.04 -22.31
C ARG A 107 7.83 -5.49 -21.70
N LYS A 108 7.87 -6.70 -21.18
CA LYS A 108 9.12 -7.32 -20.74
C LYS A 108 10.14 -7.32 -21.88
N GLY A 109 11.37 -6.86 -21.60
CA GLY A 109 12.45 -6.77 -22.58
C GLY A 109 12.40 -5.53 -23.50
N GLN A 110 11.39 -4.66 -23.37
CA GLN A 110 11.32 -3.41 -24.13
C GLN A 110 12.42 -2.45 -23.69
N ILE A 111 13.06 -1.80 -24.65
CA ILE A 111 14.09 -0.78 -24.40
C ILE A 111 13.41 0.49 -23.88
N LEU A 112 13.84 0.95 -22.71
CA LEU A 112 13.36 2.17 -22.06
C LEU A 112 14.26 3.36 -22.35
N ALA A 113 15.56 3.12 -22.36
CA ALA A 113 16.58 4.10 -22.66
C ALA A 113 17.85 3.40 -23.17
N ARG A 114 18.77 4.17 -23.72
CA ARG A 114 20.12 3.72 -24.09
C ARG A 114 21.14 4.69 -23.49
N PHE A 115 22.23 4.15 -22.99
CA PHE A 115 23.32 4.95 -22.49
C PHE A 115 24.66 4.45 -23.03
N HIS A 116 25.59 5.35 -23.20
CA HIS A 116 26.96 5.05 -23.62
C HIS A 116 27.80 4.76 -22.36
N ALA A 117 28.44 3.61 -22.33
CA ALA A 117 29.36 3.20 -21.26
C ALA A 117 30.74 2.95 -21.84
N ASP A 118 31.77 3.56 -21.27
CA ASP A 118 33.16 3.35 -21.68
C ASP A 118 33.61 1.91 -21.48
N GLU A 119 33.05 1.23 -20.49
CA GLU A 119 33.27 -0.19 -20.18
C GLU A 119 33.02 -1.11 -21.38
N VAL A 120 32.04 -0.79 -22.26
CA VAL A 120 31.78 -1.56 -23.48
C VAL A 120 33.01 -1.60 -24.39
N ARG A 121 33.69 -0.46 -24.52
CA ARG A 121 34.91 -0.37 -25.34
C ARG A 121 36.09 -1.10 -24.73
N GLU A 122 36.23 -1.00 -23.41
CA GLU A 122 37.27 -1.71 -22.66
C GLU A 122 37.10 -3.22 -22.76
N GLU A 123 35.89 -3.74 -22.53
CA GLU A 123 35.61 -5.17 -22.62
C GLU A 123 35.76 -5.71 -24.04
N ARG A 124 35.37 -4.95 -25.07
CA ARG A 124 35.64 -5.35 -26.44
C ARG A 124 37.14 -5.37 -26.79
N ALA A 125 37.93 -4.48 -26.23
CA ALA A 125 39.39 -4.52 -26.38
C ALA A 125 39.98 -5.79 -25.73
N LYS A 126 39.52 -6.14 -24.52
CA LYS A 126 39.90 -7.40 -23.84
C LYS A 126 39.50 -8.62 -24.66
N TYR A 127 38.25 -8.68 -25.14
CA TYR A 127 37.79 -9.75 -26.01
C TYR A 127 38.70 -9.94 -27.23
N ARG A 128 39.01 -8.88 -27.98
CA ARG A 128 39.87 -8.96 -29.17
C ARG A 128 41.28 -9.46 -28.80
N THR A 129 41.82 -9.04 -27.68
CA THR A 129 43.12 -9.52 -27.19
C THR A 129 43.04 -10.99 -26.82
N ALA A 130 41.98 -11.44 -26.13
CA ALA A 130 41.79 -12.84 -25.78
C ALA A 130 41.62 -13.73 -27.01
N VAL A 131 40.86 -13.29 -28.04
CA VAL A 131 40.72 -14.00 -29.31
C VAL A 131 42.05 -14.12 -30.03
N SER A 132 42.85 -13.05 -30.08
CA SER A 132 44.17 -13.08 -30.72
C SER A 132 45.13 -14.05 -29.99
N GLU A 133 45.10 -14.06 -28.68
CA GLU A 133 45.89 -14.99 -27.85
C GLU A 133 45.43 -16.46 -28.02
N LEU A 134 44.13 -16.69 -28.07
CA LEU A 134 43.58 -18.02 -28.38
C LEU A 134 44.05 -18.53 -29.74
N GLN A 135 44.02 -17.69 -30.79
CA GLN A 135 44.52 -18.05 -32.13
C GLN A 135 46.00 -18.42 -32.09
N ARG A 136 46.84 -17.63 -31.37
CA ARG A 136 48.27 -17.89 -31.21
C ARG A 136 48.51 -19.25 -30.54
N LEU A 137 47.78 -19.53 -29.45
CA LEU A 137 47.92 -20.79 -28.72
C LEU A 137 47.39 -21.99 -29.46
N GLN A 138 46.33 -21.84 -30.25
CA GLN A 138 45.82 -22.89 -31.14
C GLN A 138 46.85 -23.28 -32.21
N ALA A 139 47.57 -22.27 -32.77
CA ALA A 139 48.67 -22.53 -33.68
C ALA A 139 49.82 -23.30 -33.01
N ALA A 140 50.17 -22.92 -31.75
CA ALA A 140 51.18 -23.61 -30.96
C ALA A 140 50.78 -25.09 -30.65
N ALA A 141 49.52 -25.31 -30.25
CA ALA A 141 49.00 -26.64 -29.98
C ALA A 141 48.99 -27.53 -31.27
N THR A 142 48.67 -26.90 -32.42
CA THR A 142 48.76 -27.59 -33.71
C THR A 142 50.20 -28.03 -34.02
N LEU A 143 51.19 -27.18 -33.75
CA LEU A 143 52.59 -27.53 -33.90
C LEU A 143 52.99 -28.62 -32.93
N ALA A 144 52.64 -28.53 -31.66
CA ALA A 144 52.93 -29.54 -30.64
C ALA A 144 52.32 -30.91 -31.02
N ARG A 145 51.10 -30.91 -31.56
CA ARG A 145 50.44 -32.12 -32.05
C ARG A 145 51.25 -32.76 -33.19
N ARG A 146 51.61 -31.98 -34.18
CA ARG A 146 52.47 -32.51 -35.32
C ARG A 146 53.80 -33.05 -34.85
N ASN A 147 54.42 -32.42 -33.85
CA ASN A 147 55.68 -32.89 -33.27
C ASN A 147 55.51 -34.23 -32.55
N TYR A 148 54.44 -34.37 -31.76
CA TYR A 148 54.11 -35.61 -31.07
C TYR A 148 53.84 -36.74 -32.07
N ASP A 149 52.98 -36.52 -33.10
CA ASP A 149 52.68 -37.50 -34.13
C ASP A 149 53.94 -37.94 -34.88
N ARG A 150 54.85 -37.02 -35.17
CA ARG A 150 56.12 -37.30 -35.79
C ARG A 150 57.04 -38.14 -34.86
N ALA A 151 57.16 -37.76 -33.60
CA ALA A 151 57.94 -38.51 -32.63
C ALA A 151 57.40 -39.94 -32.44
N GLN A 152 56.12 -40.12 -32.44
CA GLN A 152 55.47 -41.44 -32.37
C GLN A 152 55.79 -42.28 -33.61
N SER A 153 55.66 -41.74 -34.80
CA SER A 153 55.98 -42.45 -36.05
C SER A 153 57.47 -42.83 -36.12
N LEU A 154 58.35 -41.96 -35.66
CA LEU A 154 59.79 -42.26 -35.60
C LEU A 154 60.13 -43.37 -34.57
N LEU A 155 59.40 -43.41 -33.46
CA LEU A 155 59.56 -44.52 -32.45
C LEU A 155 59.15 -45.84 -33.08
N GLU A 156 58.05 -45.95 -33.80
CA GLU A 156 57.61 -47.15 -34.54
C GLU A 156 58.68 -47.65 -35.50
N LEU A 157 59.39 -46.71 -36.17
CA LEU A 157 60.50 -46.99 -37.05
C LEU A 157 61.83 -47.22 -36.30
N LYS A 158 61.83 -47.28 -34.93
CA LYS A 158 63.00 -47.35 -34.08
C LYS A 158 64.03 -46.26 -34.28
N ALA A 159 63.61 -45.08 -34.80
CA ALA A 159 64.45 -43.92 -35.07
C ALA A 159 64.32 -42.79 -33.99
N ALA A 160 63.51 -42.98 -32.98
CA ALA A 160 63.38 -42.10 -31.83
C ALA A 160 63.32 -42.91 -30.50
N SER A 161 63.63 -42.24 -29.37
CA SER A 161 63.50 -42.83 -28.06
C SER A 161 62.12 -42.63 -27.43
N ALA A 162 61.72 -43.50 -26.53
CA ALA A 162 60.48 -43.35 -25.76
C ALA A 162 60.43 -42.02 -24.97
N LEU A 163 61.59 -41.58 -24.46
CA LEU A 163 61.72 -40.30 -23.73
C LEU A 163 61.35 -39.08 -24.63
N GLN A 164 61.71 -39.14 -25.93
CA GLN A 164 61.35 -38.08 -26.87
C GLN A 164 59.87 -38.04 -27.16
N VAL A 165 59.19 -39.17 -27.22
CA VAL A 165 57.74 -39.25 -27.36
C VAL A 165 57.05 -38.73 -26.11
N ASP A 166 57.54 -39.11 -24.88
CA ASP A 166 56.96 -38.61 -23.65
C ASP A 166 57.12 -37.09 -23.51
N GLN A 167 58.29 -36.50 -23.89
CA GLN A 167 58.47 -35.08 -23.93
C GLN A 167 57.46 -34.38 -24.89
N ALA A 168 57.39 -34.83 -26.10
CA ALA A 168 56.46 -34.28 -27.09
C ALA A 168 54.97 -34.41 -26.66
N ARG A 169 54.64 -35.50 -25.92
CA ARG A 169 53.32 -35.67 -25.29
C ARG A 169 53.07 -34.66 -24.19
N GLN A 170 54.04 -34.38 -23.33
CA GLN A 170 53.92 -33.38 -22.26
C GLN A 170 53.76 -31.96 -22.87
N ASP A 171 54.54 -31.66 -23.92
CA ASP A 171 54.39 -30.37 -24.63
C ASP A 171 53.02 -30.21 -25.27
N LEU A 172 52.45 -31.27 -25.83
CA LEU A 172 51.11 -31.24 -26.36
C LEU A 172 50.07 -31.02 -25.27
N VAL A 173 50.15 -31.76 -24.15
CA VAL A 173 49.23 -31.59 -23.03
C VAL A 173 49.29 -30.17 -22.45
N ALA A 174 50.50 -29.62 -22.35
CA ALA A 174 50.68 -28.23 -21.90
C ALA A 174 50.08 -27.20 -22.90
N ALA A 175 50.27 -27.43 -24.20
CA ALA A 175 49.70 -26.56 -25.23
C ALA A 175 48.16 -26.66 -25.28
N ASP A 176 47.59 -27.86 -25.17
CA ASP A 176 46.14 -28.05 -25.11
C ASP A 176 45.53 -27.39 -23.87
N ALA A 177 46.20 -27.49 -22.69
CA ALA A 177 45.79 -26.79 -21.50
C ALA A 177 45.81 -25.26 -21.64
N ALA A 178 46.85 -24.72 -22.32
CA ALA A 178 46.95 -23.29 -22.62
C ALA A 178 45.81 -22.79 -23.56
N VAL A 179 45.45 -23.58 -24.55
CA VAL A 179 44.29 -23.28 -25.42
C VAL A 179 43.00 -23.23 -24.62
N LYS A 180 42.79 -24.22 -23.74
CA LYS A 180 41.60 -24.25 -22.86
C LYS A 180 41.48 -23.04 -21.95
N ASN A 181 42.60 -22.61 -21.35
CA ASN A 181 42.64 -21.41 -20.54
C ASN A 181 42.33 -20.15 -21.34
N ALA A 182 42.89 -20.00 -22.51
CA ALA A 182 42.61 -18.87 -23.41
C ALA A 182 41.15 -18.86 -23.89
N GLN A 183 40.56 -20.03 -24.16
CA GLN A 183 39.12 -20.12 -24.47
C GLN A 183 38.27 -19.61 -23.34
N THR A 184 38.60 -19.95 -22.09
CA THR A 184 37.86 -19.47 -20.93
C THR A 184 37.90 -17.93 -20.82
N GLU A 185 39.02 -17.29 -21.17
CA GLU A 185 39.09 -15.82 -21.20
C GLU A 185 38.23 -15.18 -22.30
N VAL A 186 38.16 -15.83 -23.48
CA VAL A 186 37.25 -15.41 -24.56
C VAL A 186 35.81 -15.54 -24.11
N ASP A 187 35.43 -16.68 -23.53
CA ASP A 187 34.07 -16.95 -23.05
C ASP A 187 33.69 -15.91 -21.97
N ARG A 188 34.57 -15.64 -21.01
CA ARG A 188 34.34 -14.63 -19.95
C ARG A 188 34.09 -13.25 -20.51
N SER A 189 34.90 -12.78 -21.47
CA SER A 189 34.69 -11.46 -22.09
C SER A 189 33.40 -11.43 -22.90
N THR A 190 33.02 -12.53 -23.50
CA THR A 190 31.74 -12.70 -24.23
C THR A 190 30.55 -12.55 -23.25
N ASP A 191 30.57 -13.28 -22.11
CA ASP A 191 29.51 -13.25 -21.09
C ASP A 191 29.31 -11.81 -20.55
N VAL A 192 30.42 -11.09 -20.29
CA VAL A 192 30.32 -9.70 -19.85
C VAL A 192 29.65 -8.82 -20.90
N LEU A 193 30.01 -8.94 -22.17
CA LEU A 193 29.42 -8.13 -23.25
C LEU A 193 27.96 -8.48 -23.52
N GLU A 194 27.64 -9.78 -23.66
CA GLU A 194 26.31 -10.22 -24.07
C GLU A 194 25.31 -10.34 -22.92
N ASP A 195 25.71 -10.89 -21.76
CA ASP A 195 24.81 -11.14 -20.64
C ASP A 195 24.73 -9.96 -19.68
N GLU A 196 25.85 -9.32 -19.35
CA GLU A 196 25.86 -8.22 -18.40
C GLU A 196 25.53 -6.87 -19.02
N LEU A 197 26.26 -6.53 -20.12
CA LEU A 197 26.10 -5.26 -20.82
C LEU A 197 25.04 -5.32 -21.91
N ARG A 198 24.66 -6.52 -22.35
CA ARG A 198 23.65 -6.77 -23.40
C ARG A 198 23.95 -6.05 -24.71
N VAL A 199 25.21 -6.06 -25.07
CA VAL A 199 25.70 -5.51 -26.31
C VAL A 199 26.36 -6.61 -27.15
N PRO A 200 26.30 -6.57 -28.48
CA PRO A 200 26.93 -7.58 -29.31
C PRO A 200 28.46 -7.52 -29.18
N VAL A 201 29.09 -8.68 -29.12
CA VAL A 201 30.56 -8.82 -29.07
C VAL A 201 31.21 -8.14 -30.29
N GLU A 202 30.69 -8.45 -31.49
CA GLU A 202 31.13 -7.87 -32.76
C GLU A 202 30.01 -7.04 -33.37
N PRO A 203 30.08 -5.70 -33.30
CA PRO A 203 29.08 -4.84 -33.91
C PRO A 203 29.19 -4.88 -35.44
N LYS A 204 28.05 -4.82 -36.11
CA LYS A 204 28.05 -4.62 -37.60
C LYS A 204 28.68 -3.27 -37.92
N PRO A 205 29.48 -3.17 -38.98
CA PRO A 205 30.04 -1.89 -39.41
C PRO A 205 28.96 -0.82 -39.62
N GLY A 206 29.19 0.37 -39.07
CA GLY A 206 28.22 1.49 -39.15
C GLY A 206 27.08 1.48 -38.14
N ASN A 207 27.05 0.54 -37.21
CA ASN A 207 26.04 0.53 -36.13
C ASN A 207 26.56 1.31 -34.92
N GLU A 208 26.31 2.63 -34.90
CA GLU A 208 26.67 3.50 -33.76
C GLU A 208 25.94 3.15 -32.47
N GLU A 209 24.79 2.49 -32.56
CA GLU A 209 24.01 2.05 -31.37
C GLU A 209 24.61 0.82 -30.71
N ALA A 210 25.50 0.10 -31.36
CA ALA A 210 26.13 -1.10 -30.83
C ALA A 210 26.98 -0.87 -29.57
N ASP A 211 27.42 0.37 -29.35
CA ASP A 211 28.18 0.78 -28.16
C ASP A 211 27.28 1.33 -27.05
N GLN A 212 25.97 1.30 -27.25
CA GLN A 212 25.01 1.80 -26.31
C GLN A 212 24.36 0.64 -25.52
N VAL A 213 24.51 0.68 -24.23
CA VAL A 213 23.90 -0.30 -23.32
C VAL A 213 22.39 -0.01 -23.20
N PRO A 214 21.51 -0.97 -23.50
CA PRO A 214 20.08 -0.78 -23.35
C PRO A 214 19.64 -0.95 -21.90
N ILE A 215 18.79 -0.05 -21.43
CA ILE A 215 18.03 -0.22 -20.19
C ILE A 215 16.72 -0.87 -20.57
N LEU A 216 16.50 -2.11 -20.10
CA LEU A 216 15.34 -2.92 -20.47
C LEU A 216 14.32 -3.00 -19.36
N ALA A 217 13.03 -3.09 -19.73
CA ALA A 217 11.96 -3.38 -18.81
C ALA A 217 12.04 -4.84 -18.33
N PRO A 218 12.12 -5.11 -16.99
CA PRO A 218 12.21 -6.46 -16.45
C PRO A 218 10.87 -7.21 -16.52
N ALA A 219 9.75 -6.48 -16.56
CA ALA A 219 8.40 -7.00 -16.64
C ALA A 219 7.51 -6.09 -17.49
N ALA A 220 6.33 -6.60 -17.85
CA ALA A 220 5.28 -5.77 -18.44
C ALA A 220 4.60 -4.93 -17.35
N GLY A 221 4.20 -3.70 -17.67
CA GLY A 221 3.56 -2.79 -16.73
C GLY A 221 3.56 -1.35 -17.22
N TYR A 222 3.39 -0.42 -16.29
CA TYR A 222 3.42 1.02 -16.53
C TYR A 222 4.72 1.62 -16.02
N VAL A 223 5.26 2.59 -16.72
CA VAL A 223 6.34 3.43 -16.23
C VAL A 223 5.77 4.39 -15.20
N LEU A 224 6.10 4.17 -13.93
CA LEU A 224 5.61 4.97 -12.81
C LEU A 224 6.51 6.17 -12.51
N GLU A 225 7.83 5.98 -12.66
CA GLU A 225 8.83 7.01 -12.43
C GLU A 225 9.91 6.92 -13.51
N LYS A 226 10.42 8.08 -13.89
CA LYS A 226 11.53 8.25 -14.84
C LYS A 226 12.52 9.24 -14.24
N ASN A 227 13.69 8.76 -13.86
CA ASN A 227 14.72 9.55 -13.18
C ASN A 227 15.95 9.79 -14.07
N VAL A 228 15.78 9.62 -15.39
CA VAL A 228 16.85 9.80 -16.36
C VAL A 228 16.39 10.69 -17.52
N SER A 229 17.36 11.46 -18.02
CA SER A 229 17.17 12.36 -19.18
C SER A 229 18.34 12.23 -20.16
N PRO A 230 18.14 12.47 -21.45
CA PRO A 230 19.23 12.50 -22.41
C PRO A 230 20.30 13.51 -21.98
N GLY A 231 21.58 13.12 -22.07
CA GLY A 231 22.73 13.94 -21.64
C GLY A 231 23.07 13.83 -20.15
N GLN A 232 22.28 13.11 -19.35
CA GLN A 232 22.56 12.87 -17.95
C GLN A 232 23.54 11.71 -17.77
N THR A 233 24.46 11.83 -16.81
CA THR A 233 25.29 10.70 -16.35
C THR A 233 24.49 9.86 -15.37
N ILE A 234 24.52 8.54 -15.56
CA ILE A 234 23.89 7.55 -14.68
C ILE A 234 24.96 6.63 -14.08
N ALA A 235 24.76 6.21 -12.84
CA ALA A 235 25.69 5.36 -12.10
C ALA A 235 24.97 4.17 -11.46
N PRO A 236 25.71 3.08 -11.14
CA PRO A 236 25.16 1.96 -10.35
C PRO A 236 24.54 2.43 -9.03
N GLY A 237 23.41 1.79 -8.66
CA GLY A 237 22.66 2.13 -7.44
C GLY A 237 21.63 3.25 -7.65
N GLN A 238 21.57 3.87 -8.82
CA GLN A 238 20.54 4.84 -9.17
C GLN A 238 19.39 4.13 -9.92
N ASP A 239 18.15 4.40 -9.48
CA ASP A 239 16.95 3.96 -10.19
C ASP A 239 16.76 4.84 -11.43
N ALA A 240 16.89 4.28 -12.61
CA ALA A 240 16.60 4.97 -13.87
C ALA A 240 15.09 5.06 -14.12
N PHE A 241 14.39 3.95 -13.89
CA PHE A 241 12.94 3.84 -14.03
C PHE A 241 12.34 3.03 -12.90
N VAL A 242 11.07 3.29 -12.60
CA VAL A 242 10.24 2.42 -11.77
C VAL A 242 9.09 1.94 -12.62
N ILE A 243 8.95 0.63 -12.76
CA ILE A 243 7.88 -0.02 -13.51
C ILE A 243 6.96 -0.73 -12.53
N GLY A 244 5.65 -0.64 -12.71
CA GLY A 244 4.67 -1.31 -11.87
C GLY A 244 3.54 -1.94 -12.67
N ASP A 245 3.15 -3.14 -12.25
CA ASP A 245 1.92 -3.77 -12.68
C ASP A 245 0.79 -3.30 -11.76
N LEU A 246 -0.11 -2.49 -12.31
CA LEU A 246 -1.23 -1.90 -11.58
C LEU A 246 -2.49 -2.76 -11.61
N SER A 247 -2.44 -3.99 -12.12
CA SER A 247 -3.57 -4.92 -12.14
C SER A 247 -4.01 -5.36 -10.74
N GLN A 248 -3.10 -5.30 -9.78
CA GLN A 248 -3.32 -5.57 -8.37
C GLN A 248 -2.64 -4.51 -7.53
N LEU A 249 -3.38 -3.97 -6.57
CA LEU A 249 -2.90 -2.93 -5.66
C LEU A 249 -3.14 -3.36 -4.22
N TRP A 250 -2.46 -2.72 -3.31
CA TRP A 250 -2.67 -2.91 -1.88
C TRP A 250 -3.40 -1.71 -1.30
N MET A 251 -4.36 -1.96 -0.41
CA MET A 251 -4.79 -0.95 0.53
C MET A 251 -4.02 -1.16 1.83
N LEU A 252 -3.31 -0.14 2.26
CA LEU A 252 -2.64 -0.08 3.55
C LEU A 252 -3.58 0.62 4.51
N ALA A 253 -4.34 -0.17 5.26
CA ALA A 253 -5.33 0.31 6.22
C ALA A 253 -4.68 0.50 7.59
N SER A 254 -4.96 1.63 8.23
CA SER A 254 -4.46 1.95 9.57
C SER A 254 -5.45 1.46 10.63
N VAL A 255 -5.10 0.42 11.36
CA VAL A 255 -5.96 -0.19 12.39
C VAL A 255 -5.39 0.09 13.77
N ARG A 256 -6.23 0.63 14.65
CA ARG A 256 -5.85 0.91 16.05
C ARG A 256 -5.66 -0.38 16.83
N GLN A 257 -4.78 -0.32 17.82
CA GLN A 257 -4.41 -1.45 18.68
C GLN A 257 -5.63 -2.18 19.27
N ASP A 258 -6.66 -1.45 19.68
CA ASP A 258 -7.86 -1.99 20.36
C ASP A 258 -8.63 -2.99 19.46
N ASN A 259 -8.53 -2.85 18.14
CA ASN A 259 -9.28 -3.65 17.17
C ASN A 259 -8.46 -4.81 16.56
N LEU A 260 -7.16 -4.89 16.83
CA LEU A 260 -6.27 -5.87 16.21
C LEU A 260 -6.61 -7.31 16.56
N GLY A 261 -7.04 -7.56 17.79
CA GLY A 261 -7.40 -8.90 18.24
C GLY A 261 -8.56 -9.56 17.48
N GLN A 262 -9.36 -8.75 16.79
CA GLN A 262 -10.56 -9.18 16.05
C GLN A 262 -10.28 -9.45 14.57
N LEU A 263 -9.10 -9.08 14.07
CA LEU A 263 -8.72 -9.27 12.68
C LEU A 263 -7.99 -10.59 12.45
N ARG A 264 -8.21 -11.17 11.28
CA ARG A 264 -7.54 -12.40 10.83
C ARG A 264 -7.09 -12.26 9.39
N VAL A 265 -5.95 -12.84 9.05
CA VAL A 265 -5.54 -13.02 7.66
C VAL A 265 -6.56 -13.89 6.93
N GLY A 266 -6.89 -13.51 5.71
CA GLY A 266 -7.91 -14.17 4.89
C GLY A 266 -9.31 -13.55 4.98
N GLN A 267 -9.57 -12.66 5.94
CA GLN A 267 -10.85 -11.95 6.02
C GLN A 267 -11.06 -11.08 4.77
N THR A 268 -12.31 -11.04 4.32
CA THR A 268 -12.73 -10.18 3.22
C THR A 268 -13.03 -8.78 3.76
N ALA A 269 -12.60 -7.76 3.02
CA ALA A 269 -12.88 -6.36 3.31
C ALA A 269 -13.54 -5.72 2.09
N THR A 270 -14.54 -4.88 2.33
CA THR A 270 -15.15 -4.06 1.30
C THR A 270 -14.52 -2.67 1.33
N VAL A 271 -13.87 -2.30 0.24
CA VAL A 271 -13.14 -1.03 0.13
C VAL A 271 -13.94 -0.05 -0.72
N THR A 272 -14.11 1.16 -0.22
CA THR A 272 -14.77 2.28 -0.90
C THR A 272 -13.81 3.47 -0.99
N LEU A 273 -13.90 4.21 -2.08
CA LEU A 273 -13.07 5.39 -2.32
C LEU A 273 -13.97 6.62 -2.47
N PRO A 274 -13.77 7.67 -1.69
CA PRO A 274 -14.62 8.88 -1.75
C PRO A 274 -14.72 9.52 -3.15
N GLY A 275 -13.72 9.31 -4.00
CA GLY A 275 -13.68 9.85 -5.37
C GLY A 275 -14.33 8.98 -6.43
N LEU A 276 -14.81 7.77 -6.11
CA LEU A 276 -15.40 6.82 -7.07
C LEU A 276 -16.89 6.53 -6.78
N GLY A 277 -17.55 7.40 -5.99
CA GLY A 277 -18.97 7.23 -5.64
C GLY A 277 -19.20 5.97 -4.79
N ASP A 278 -20.29 5.25 -5.09
CA ASP A 278 -20.71 4.05 -4.34
C ASP A 278 -20.05 2.75 -4.82
N GLU A 279 -18.99 2.86 -5.64
CA GLU A 279 -18.31 1.67 -6.15
C GLU A 279 -17.58 0.94 -5.02
N ARG A 280 -17.80 -0.36 -4.94
CA ARG A 280 -17.25 -1.22 -3.89
C ARG A 280 -16.23 -2.18 -4.48
N PHE A 281 -15.03 -2.18 -3.90
CA PHE A 281 -13.94 -3.08 -4.26
C PHE A 281 -13.77 -4.13 -3.17
N VAL A 282 -13.90 -5.39 -3.53
CA VAL A 282 -13.71 -6.48 -2.59
C VAL A 282 -12.24 -6.87 -2.54
N GLY A 283 -11.67 -6.87 -1.35
CA GLY A 283 -10.29 -7.28 -1.08
C GLY A 283 -10.17 -8.31 0.02
N LYS A 284 -8.97 -8.87 0.17
CA LYS A 284 -8.65 -9.80 1.24
C LYS A 284 -7.49 -9.28 2.07
N ILE A 285 -7.58 -9.43 3.39
CA ILE A 285 -6.48 -9.18 4.31
C ILE A 285 -5.43 -10.27 4.09
N THR A 286 -4.24 -9.87 3.69
CA THR A 286 -3.11 -10.80 3.44
C THR A 286 -2.02 -10.69 4.48
N ASN A 287 -1.94 -9.57 5.18
CA ASN A 287 -0.95 -9.34 6.20
C ASN A 287 -1.50 -8.41 7.29
N LEU A 288 -1.28 -8.77 8.52
CA LEU A 288 -1.40 -7.90 9.68
C LEU A 288 0.02 -7.47 10.03
N GLY A 289 0.29 -6.16 10.03
CA GLY A 289 1.60 -5.62 10.37
C GLY A 289 2.11 -6.20 11.69
N GLN A 290 3.41 -6.17 11.89
CA GLN A 290 4.03 -6.67 13.13
C GLN A 290 4.52 -5.53 14.03
N GLU A 291 4.46 -4.30 13.52
CA GLU A 291 4.94 -3.10 14.21
C GLU A 291 3.83 -2.06 14.24
N LEU A 292 3.70 -1.40 15.40
CA LEU A 292 2.82 -0.26 15.57
C LEU A 292 3.60 1.02 15.25
N ASP A 293 2.99 1.90 14.48
CA ASP A 293 3.49 3.25 14.30
C ASP A 293 3.51 3.96 15.67
N PRO A 294 4.66 4.42 16.16
CA PRO A 294 4.79 4.98 17.51
C PRO A 294 4.00 6.28 17.69
N THR A 295 3.73 7.00 16.61
CA THR A 295 3.02 8.28 16.64
C THR A 295 1.51 8.08 16.66
N THR A 296 1.00 7.23 15.78
CA THR A 296 -0.44 7.02 15.60
C THR A 296 -0.99 5.86 16.43
N ARG A 297 -0.12 4.99 16.96
CA ARG A 297 -0.44 3.72 17.62
C ARG A 297 -1.35 2.83 16.77
N ALA A 298 -1.21 2.95 15.48
CA ALA A 298 -1.93 2.15 14.50
C ALA A 298 -0.99 1.13 13.86
N MET A 299 -1.53 -0.02 13.52
CA MET A 299 -0.86 -1.05 12.75
C MET A 299 -1.31 -0.98 11.29
N GLN A 300 -0.40 -1.16 10.37
CA GLN A 300 -0.75 -1.24 8.95
C GLN A 300 -1.23 -2.65 8.60
N VAL A 301 -2.47 -2.74 8.16
CA VAL A 301 -3.08 -3.97 7.65
C VAL A 301 -3.12 -3.90 6.13
N ARG A 302 -2.58 -4.93 5.48
CA ARG A 302 -2.55 -5.02 4.03
C ARG A 302 -3.75 -5.78 3.49
N ILE A 303 -4.54 -5.09 2.68
CA ILE A 303 -5.67 -5.64 1.94
C ILE A 303 -5.29 -5.64 0.46
N VAL A 304 -5.35 -6.79 -0.17
CA VAL A 304 -5.06 -6.94 -1.60
C VAL A 304 -6.32 -6.72 -2.40
N LEU A 305 -6.24 -5.82 -3.39
CA LEU A 305 -7.34 -5.41 -4.27
C LEU A 305 -7.04 -5.77 -5.71
N ASN A 306 -8.02 -6.32 -6.40
CA ASN A 306 -7.96 -6.50 -7.85
C ASN A 306 -8.34 -5.19 -8.56
N ASN A 307 -7.54 -4.77 -9.53
CA ASN A 307 -7.71 -3.52 -10.28
C ASN A 307 -7.80 -3.78 -11.80
N ALA A 308 -8.51 -4.83 -12.21
CA ALA A 308 -8.66 -5.19 -13.62
C ALA A 308 -9.22 -4.03 -14.47
N GLY A 309 -10.09 -3.19 -13.90
CA GLY A 309 -10.62 -2.00 -14.55
C GLY A 309 -9.72 -0.77 -14.51
N GLN A 310 -8.55 -0.84 -13.89
CA GLN A 310 -7.56 0.25 -13.74
C GLN A 310 -8.14 1.56 -13.16
N ARG A 311 -9.19 1.43 -12.34
CA ARG A 311 -9.86 2.57 -11.70
C ARG A 311 -9.17 3.02 -10.42
N LEU A 312 -8.52 2.08 -9.73
CA LEU A 312 -7.72 2.37 -8.55
C LEU A 312 -6.34 2.89 -8.99
N ARG A 313 -5.89 3.94 -8.33
CA ARG A 313 -4.54 4.50 -8.52
C ARG A 313 -3.79 4.52 -7.18
N PRO A 314 -2.49 4.31 -7.20
CA PRO A 314 -1.66 4.53 -6.01
C PRO A 314 -1.89 5.92 -5.40
N GLU A 315 -1.75 6.02 -4.10
CA GLU A 315 -1.92 7.21 -3.24
C GLU A 315 -3.37 7.71 -3.08
N MET A 316 -4.37 7.05 -3.70
CA MET A 316 -5.78 7.35 -3.40
C MET A 316 -6.11 6.99 -1.95
N LEU A 317 -6.90 7.83 -1.28
CA LEU A 317 -7.47 7.54 0.03
C LEU A 317 -8.66 6.58 -0.13
N ALA A 318 -8.77 5.63 0.79
CA ALA A 318 -9.81 4.63 0.79
C ALA A 318 -10.27 4.30 2.21
N ASN A 319 -11.52 3.84 2.34
CA ASN A 319 -12.06 3.29 3.57
C ASN A 319 -12.34 1.79 3.34
N ALA A 320 -12.04 0.97 4.34
CA ALA A 320 -12.36 -0.44 4.32
C ALA A 320 -13.33 -0.77 5.45
N ASP A 321 -14.40 -1.47 5.11
CA ASP A 321 -15.34 -2.08 6.02
C ASP A 321 -15.00 -3.57 6.15
N ILE A 322 -14.59 -3.99 7.35
CA ILE A 322 -14.12 -5.34 7.65
C ILE A 322 -15.09 -5.99 8.63
N PRO A 323 -15.77 -7.10 8.27
CA PRO A 323 -16.65 -7.81 9.19
C PRO A 323 -15.80 -8.48 10.29
N LEU A 324 -16.17 -8.23 11.57
CA LEU A 324 -15.41 -8.74 12.71
C LEU A 324 -15.77 -10.17 13.12
N GLY A 325 -16.72 -10.80 12.42
CA GLY A 325 -17.17 -12.16 12.71
C GLY A 325 -17.94 -12.31 14.03
N GLN A 326 -18.18 -11.22 14.74
CA GLN A 326 -19.06 -11.16 15.87
C GLN A 326 -20.39 -10.58 15.44
N THR A 327 -21.46 -11.26 15.75
CA THR A 327 -22.81 -10.70 15.63
C THR A 327 -23.06 -9.83 16.87
N THR A 328 -23.30 -8.56 16.61
CA THR A 328 -23.79 -7.65 17.65
C THR A 328 -25.28 -7.48 17.42
N SER A 329 -26.06 -7.77 18.43
CA SER A 329 -27.48 -7.50 18.40
C SER A 329 -27.70 -6.00 18.37
N VAL A 330 -28.05 -5.44 17.24
CA VAL A 330 -28.35 -4.01 17.06
C VAL A 330 -29.85 -3.84 16.81
N LEU A 331 -30.39 -2.75 17.32
CA LEU A 331 -31.74 -2.36 17.01
C LEU A 331 -31.81 -1.84 15.59
N THR A 332 -32.72 -2.33 14.80
CA THR A 332 -32.94 -1.87 13.43
C THR A 332 -34.33 -1.27 13.30
N VAL A 333 -34.41 -0.20 12.53
CA VAL A 333 -35.66 0.45 12.14
C VAL A 333 -35.68 0.62 10.62
N PRO A 334 -36.89 0.63 9.98
CA PRO A 334 -36.99 1.00 8.59
C PRO A 334 -36.38 2.39 8.36
N SER A 335 -35.73 2.60 7.24
CA SER A 335 -35.06 3.88 6.91
C SER A 335 -36.02 5.06 6.92
N ASP A 336 -37.29 4.82 6.54
CA ASP A 336 -38.36 5.83 6.52
C ASP A 336 -38.76 6.34 7.92
N ALA A 337 -38.43 5.59 8.99
CA ALA A 337 -38.64 6.00 10.36
C ALA A 337 -37.70 7.12 10.83
N ILE A 338 -36.57 7.28 10.13
CA ILE A 338 -35.53 8.25 10.50
C ILE A 338 -35.84 9.58 9.83
N GLN A 339 -35.85 10.63 10.63
CA GLN A 339 -36.02 12.01 10.17
C GLN A 339 -34.83 12.85 10.60
N GLN A 340 -34.53 13.87 9.81
CA GLN A 340 -33.48 14.84 10.16
C GLN A 340 -34.11 16.14 10.63
N ILE A 341 -33.80 16.56 11.86
CA ILE A 341 -34.25 17.82 12.46
C ILE A 341 -33.04 18.59 12.95
N SER A 342 -32.89 19.80 12.51
CA SER A 342 -31.76 20.69 12.87
C SER A 342 -30.37 20.03 12.71
N GLY A 343 -30.23 19.17 11.67
CA GLY A 343 -28.96 18.49 11.37
C GLY A 343 -28.69 17.25 12.21
N GLN A 344 -29.64 16.84 13.07
CA GLN A 344 -29.57 15.61 13.87
C GLN A 344 -30.57 14.57 13.36
N ASP A 345 -30.14 13.31 13.35
CA ASP A 345 -31.03 12.18 13.04
C ASP A 345 -31.88 11.87 14.26
N VAL A 346 -33.20 11.79 14.06
CA VAL A 346 -34.17 11.56 15.11
C VAL A 346 -35.18 10.49 14.71
N VAL A 347 -35.74 9.82 15.69
CA VAL A 347 -36.90 8.93 15.53
C VAL A 347 -38.05 9.41 16.44
N PHE A 348 -39.28 9.12 16.04
CA PHE A 348 -40.47 9.37 16.84
C PHE A 348 -40.85 8.08 17.56
N VAL A 349 -40.85 8.09 18.90
CA VAL A 349 -41.21 6.96 19.75
C VAL A 349 -42.58 7.22 20.37
N ARG A 350 -43.49 6.27 20.23
CA ARG A 350 -44.82 6.33 20.84
C ARG A 350 -44.72 6.01 22.33
N THR A 351 -44.99 6.97 23.17
CA THR A 351 -44.93 6.83 24.62
C THR A 351 -46.32 6.63 25.28
N ALA A 352 -47.40 7.06 24.61
CA ALA A 352 -48.78 6.83 24.99
C ALA A 352 -49.63 6.75 23.70
N PRO A 353 -50.91 6.32 23.76
CA PRO A 353 -51.76 6.18 22.58
C PRO A 353 -51.88 7.45 21.74
N ASP A 354 -51.74 8.62 22.40
CA ASP A 354 -51.89 9.95 21.79
C ASP A 354 -50.59 10.75 21.85
N ARG A 355 -49.46 10.18 22.33
CA ARG A 355 -48.23 10.92 22.56
C ARG A 355 -47.04 10.28 21.90
N PHE A 356 -46.29 11.14 21.21
CA PHE A 356 -45.05 10.78 20.53
C PHE A 356 -43.91 11.66 21.04
N THR A 357 -42.78 11.06 21.30
CA THR A 357 -41.58 11.76 21.76
C THR A 357 -40.50 11.74 20.72
N VAL A 358 -39.90 12.89 20.40
CA VAL A 358 -38.75 12.99 19.52
C VAL A 358 -37.51 12.52 20.30
N ARG A 359 -36.77 11.61 19.70
CA ARG A 359 -35.56 11.09 20.32
C ARG A 359 -34.39 11.17 19.33
N PRO A 360 -33.30 11.88 19.66
CA PRO A 360 -32.08 11.86 18.89
C PRO A 360 -31.49 10.44 18.89
N VAL A 361 -31.05 9.99 17.73
CA VAL A 361 -30.43 8.68 17.55
C VAL A 361 -29.12 8.79 16.81
N ARG A 362 -28.21 7.88 17.11
CA ARG A 362 -27.03 7.66 16.30
C ARG A 362 -27.25 6.43 15.43
N ILE A 363 -27.19 6.62 14.12
CA ILE A 363 -27.48 5.58 13.15
C ILE A 363 -26.19 5.03 12.54
N GLY A 364 -26.25 3.79 12.07
CA GLY A 364 -25.22 3.17 11.27
C GLY A 364 -25.56 3.25 9.77
N THR A 365 -24.81 2.51 8.95
CA THR A 365 -25.03 2.48 7.51
C THR A 365 -26.31 1.68 7.20
N THR A 366 -27.22 2.28 6.43
CA THR A 366 -28.45 1.62 5.96
C THR A 366 -28.09 0.47 5.03
N ASP A 367 -28.74 -0.67 5.24
CA ASP A 367 -28.63 -1.85 4.39
C ASP A 367 -30.02 -2.44 4.17
N ASP A 368 -30.35 -2.77 2.91
CA ASP A 368 -31.65 -3.36 2.51
C ASP A 368 -32.90 -2.67 3.09
N GLY A 369 -32.88 -1.31 3.10
CA GLY A 369 -34.00 -0.50 3.61
C GLY A 369 -34.17 -0.50 5.13
N LYS A 370 -33.24 -1.14 5.88
CA LYS A 370 -33.17 -1.10 7.35
C LYS A 370 -31.95 -0.34 7.79
N THR A 371 -32.11 0.49 8.82
CA THR A 371 -31.02 1.27 9.39
C THR A 371 -30.78 0.83 10.81
N PRO A 372 -29.54 0.42 11.16
CA PRO A 372 -29.18 0.09 12.53
C PRO A 372 -29.10 1.35 13.39
N VAL A 373 -29.72 1.31 14.57
CA VAL A 373 -29.65 2.37 15.58
C VAL A 373 -28.64 1.96 16.64
N LEU A 374 -27.54 2.70 16.71
CA LEU A 374 -26.41 2.43 17.61
C LEU A 374 -26.67 2.96 19.02
N GLU A 375 -27.32 4.10 19.14
CA GLU A 375 -27.64 4.76 20.41
C GLU A 375 -28.97 5.50 20.30
N GLY A 376 -29.69 5.65 21.44
CA GLY A 376 -30.88 6.48 21.54
C GLY A 376 -32.20 5.72 21.53
N LEU A 377 -32.22 4.39 21.31
CA LEU A 377 -33.42 3.57 21.25
C LEU A 377 -33.28 2.33 22.15
N LYS A 378 -34.38 1.81 22.67
CA LYS A 378 -34.45 0.55 23.44
C LYS A 378 -35.23 -0.51 22.69
N ALA A 379 -34.88 -1.77 22.92
CA ALA A 379 -35.61 -2.90 22.32
C ALA A 379 -37.09 -2.88 22.74
N GLY A 380 -37.98 -3.13 21.79
CA GLY A 380 -39.42 -3.17 21.98
C GLY A 380 -40.10 -1.81 22.02
N GLU A 381 -39.38 -0.69 21.94
CA GLU A 381 -40.01 0.64 21.83
C GLU A 381 -40.76 0.76 20.50
N GLN A 382 -41.96 1.34 20.55
CA GLN A 382 -42.80 1.53 19.38
C GLN A 382 -42.31 2.76 18.59
N VAL A 383 -41.66 2.52 17.46
CA VAL A 383 -41.13 3.57 16.56
C VAL A 383 -42.11 3.81 15.44
N VAL A 384 -42.34 5.09 15.11
CA VAL A 384 -43.17 5.48 13.97
C VAL A 384 -42.42 5.17 12.69
N VAL A 385 -42.96 4.25 11.88
CA VAL A 385 -42.37 3.81 10.61
C VAL A 385 -42.99 4.50 9.40
N HIS A 386 -44.30 4.85 9.50
CA HIS A 386 -44.99 5.66 8.50
C HIS A 386 -45.60 6.90 9.18
N GLY A 387 -45.70 7.99 8.42
CA GLY A 387 -46.24 9.27 8.93
C GLY A 387 -45.28 10.09 9.78
N SER A 388 -44.03 9.73 9.87
CA SER A 388 -42.97 10.46 10.60
C SER A 388 -42.83 11.90 10.13
N PHE A 389 -43.03 12.18 8.84
CA PHE A 389 -43.03 13.54 8.27
C PHE A 389 -44.17 14.41 8.82
N THR A 390 -45.35 13.86 9.08
CA THR A 390 -46.48 14.57 9.68
C THR A 390 -46.11 15.02 11.10
N LEU A 391 -45.49 14.12 11.90
CA LEU A 391 -45.03 14.45 13.23
C LEU A 391 -43.94 15.54 13.21
N LYS A 392 -43.01 15.46 12.26
CA LYS A 392 -42.00 16.51 12.06
C LYS A 392 -42.64 17.88 11.77
N SER A 393 -43.67 17.91 10.91
CA SER A 393 -44.36 19.14 10.57
C SER A 393 -45.12 19.74 11.77
N HIS A 394 -45.76 18.90 12.59
CA HIS A 394 -46.40 19.32 13.84
C HIS A 394 -45.37 19.86 14.86
N LEU A 395 -44.21 19.23 14.99
CA LEU A 395 -43.14 19.71 15.89
C LEU A 395 -42.63 21.07 15.47
N LEU A 396 -42.34 21.24 14.17
CA LEU A 396 -41.83 22.51 13.65
C LEU A 396 -42.85 23.65 13.80
N ARG A 397 -44.16 23.35 13.63
CA ARG A 397 -45.22 24.33 13.83
C ARG A 397 -45.34 24.73 15.32
N SER A 398 -45.32 23.78 16.25
CA SER A 398 -45.39 24.06 17.68
C SER A 398 -44.16 24.82 18.20
N THR A 399 -43.01 24.66 17.60
CA THR A 399 -41.82 25.48 17.93
C THR A 399 -41.90 26.90 17.41
N MET A 400 -42.58 27.13 16.26
CA MET A 400 -42.81 28.47 15.69
C MET A 400 -43.94 29.28 16.37
N GLU A 401 -44.93 28.59 16.98
CA GLU A 401 -46.04 29.21 17.72
C GLU A 401 -45.68 29.49 19.20
N GLY A 402 -44.55 29.04 19.68
CA GLY A 402 -44.07 29.19 21.06
C GLY A 402 -42.98 30.26 21.25
N GLU A 403 -42.63 31.07 20.21
CA GLU A 403 -41.89 32.31 20.30
C GLU A 403 -42.82 33.48 20.20
#